data_1797069fdfce5afc21cf45de290cfd47
#
_entry.id   1797069fdfce5afc21cf45de290cfd47
#
_cell.length_a   1.000
_cell.length_b   1.000
_cell.length_c   1.000
_cell.angle_alpha   90.00
_cell.angle_beta   90.00
_cell.angle_gamma   90.00
#
_symmetry.space_group_name_H-M   'P 1'
#
loop_
_entity.id
_entity.type
_entity.pdbx_description
1 polymer ?
#
loop_
_entity_poly.entity_id
_entity_poly.type
_entity_poly.pdbx_seq_one_letter_code
_entity_poly.pdbx_strand_id
1 'polypeptide(L)'
;MKTKNSKEQLTPDNMESQSLEVSMLNKDNFSDKELESYLSKGEIKATDKITIPPKILFVGDCTIATFGNFSASTGKAKSKKTFNISAMVAAAVTNTTVLNYRADLPEGKRKILYFDTEQSKFHCHNVLERIYKLSGLSLQKDDCRLLFWGLREYTPKLRIALIDYALRKHDEVGLVIIDGLRDLMYDINNGKEATDVMTVLMAWTSVYELHIHTAVSYTHLRAHETKANL
;
A
#
# COMPACT_ATOMS: atom_id res chain seq x y z
N MET A 1 13.46 41.63 -33.37
CA MET A 1 12.22 40.96 -32.92
C MET A 1 12.24 40.92 -31.40
N LYS A 2 11.42 41.73 -30.73
CA LYS A 2 11.38 41.83 -29.27
C LYS A 2 10.27 40.90 -28.76
N THR A 3 10.64 39.84 -28.05
CA THR A 3 9.68 39.00 -27.31
C THR A 3 9.28 39.73 -26.04
N LYS A 4 8.03 40.13 -25.96
CA LYS A 4 7.39 40.66 -24.74
C LYS A 4 7.08 39.46 -23.81
N ASN A 5 7.80 39.37 -22.69
CA ASN A 5 7.38 38.58 -21.53
C ASN A 5 6.34 39.43 -20.77
N SER A 6 5.08 39.12 -20.92
CA SER A 6 4.01 39.66 -20.07
C SER A 6 3.98 38.85 -18.79
N LYS A 7 4.57 39.40 -17.72
CA LYS A 7 4.23 38.99 -16.35
C LYS A 7 2.83 39.49 -16.08
N GLU A 8 1.85 38.63 -16.00
CA GLU A 8 0.55 38.95 -15.41
C GLU A 8 0.77 39.38 -13.97
N GLN A 9 0.58 40.66 -13.69
CA GLN A 9 0.50 41.18 -12.35
C GLN A 9 -0.83 40.72 -11.73
N LEU A 10 -0.75 39.93 -10.65
CA LEU A 10 -1.89 39.57 -9.81
C LEU A 10 -2.52 40.88 -9.27
N THR A 11 -3.73 41.16 -9.67
CA THR A 11 -4.53 42.28 -9.15
C THR A 11 -5.21 41.83 -7.84
N PRO A 12 -5.54 42.79 -6.91
CA PRO A 12 -6.23 42.42 -5.66
C PRO A 12 -7.52 41.63 -5.86
N ASP A 13 -8.28 41.90 -6.90
CA ASP A 13 -9.51 41.16 -7.25
C ASP A 13 -9.25 39.69 -7.63
N ASN A 14 -8.10 39.38 -8.23
CA ASN A 14 -7.69 37.99 -8.51
C ASN A 14 -7.26 37.23 -7.26
N MET A 15 -6.74 37.92 -6.25
CA MET A 15 -6.38 37.31 -4.97
C MET A 15 -7.62 37.02 -4.11
N GLU A 16 -8.64 37.89 -4.13
CA GLU A 16 -9.90 37.62 -3.45
C GLU A 16 -10.70 36.48 -4.07
N SER A 17 -10.78 36.39 -5.39
CA SER A 17 -11.47 35.31 -6.08
C SER A 17 -10.77 33.95 -5.86
N GLN A 18 -9.42 33.89 -5.86
CA GLN A 18 -8.67 32.68 -5.52
C GLN A 18 -8.83 32.26 -4.07
N SER A 19 -8.90 33.21 -3.12
CA SER A 19 -9.15 32.89 -1.72
C SER A 19 -10.56 32.36 -1.47
N LEU A 20 -11.56 32.84 -2.22
CA LEU A 20 -12.94 32.35 -2.18
C LEU A 20 -13.06 30.94 -2.80
N GLU A 21 -12.35 30.65 -3.90
CA GLU A 21 -12.30 29.30 -4.50
C GLU A 21 -11.64 28.29 -3.55
N VAL A 22 -10.54 28.66 -2.90
CA VAL A 22 -9.88 27.79 -1.89
C VAL A 22 -10.78 27.57 -0.68
N SER A 23 -11.53 28.59 -0.23
CA SER A 23 -12.48 28.44 0.89
C SER A 23 -13.67 27.53 0.54
N MET A 24 -14.08 27.48 -0.75
CA MET A 24 -15.13 26.57 -1.24
C MET A 24 -14.64 25.10 -1.33
N LEU A 25 -13.33 24.85 -1.43
CA LEU A 25 -12.75 23.51 -1.38
C LEU A 25 -12.73 22.93 0.05
N ASN A 26 -12.86 23.79 1.05
CA ASN A 26 -12.82 23.39 2.46
C ASN A 26 -14.20 22.91 2.93
N LYS A 27 -14.70 21.81 2.33
CA LYS A 27 -16.00 21.21 2.69
C LYS A 27 -16.08 20.62 4.10
N ASP A 28 -14.94 20.46 4.77
CA ASP A 28 -14.82 19.74 6.05
C ASP A 28 -14.72 20.68 7.28
N ASN A 29 -15.02 21.96 7.14
CA ASN A 29 -15.14 22.96 8.24
C ASN A 29 -14.05 22.84 9.34
N PHE A 30 -12.78 22.72 8.95
CA PHE A 30 -11.67 22.77 9.91
C PHE A 30 -11.50 24.20 10.45
N SER A 31 -11.38 24.34 11.75
CA SER A 31 -11.02 25.63 12.38
C SER A 31 -9.54 25.95 12.13
N ASP A 32 -9.19 27.24 12.09
CA ASP A 32 -7.81 27.69 11.92
C ASP A 32 -6.87 27.08 12.98
N LYS A 33 -7.36 26.86 14.18
CA LYS A 33 -6.61 26.20 15.26
C LYS A 33 -6.29 24.74 14.97
N GLU A 34 -7.20 24.02 14.35
CA GLU A 34 -6.96 22.65 13.91
C GLU A 34 -5.95 22.61 12.76
N LEU A 35 -6.14 23.50 11.78
CA LEU A 35 -5.22 23.63 10.64
C LEU A 35 -3.80 23.96 11.10
N GLU A 36 -3.63 24.92 12.03
CA GLU A 36 -2.35 25.27 12.61
C GLU A 36 -1.71 24.08 13.35
N SER A 37 -2.52 23.30 14.08
CA SER A 37 -2.05 22.07 14.73
C SER A 37 -1.55 21.02 13.73
N TYR A 38 -2.25 20.84 12.61
CA TYR A 38 -1.82 19.91 11.57
C TYR A 38 -0.56 20.38 10.84
N LEU A 39 -0.48 21.67 10.50
CA LEU A 39 0.72 22.28 9.91
C LEU A 39 1.94 22.14 10.82
N SER A 40 1.79 22.42 12.09
CA SER A 40 2.86 22.31 13.09
C SER A 40 3.36 20.85 13.22
N LYS A 41 2.46 19.86 13.15
CA LYS A 41 2.84 18.44 13.17
C LYS A 41 3.50 17.96 11.87
N GLY A 42 3.15 18.58 10.75
CA GLY A 42 3.67 18.24 9.42
C GLY A 42 4.95 18.98 9.06
N GLU A 43 5.36 19.99 9.83
CA GLU A 43 6.56 20.77 9.54
C GLU A 43 7.82 19.91 9.66
N ILE A 44 8.67 19.94 8.63
CA ILE A 44 9.96 19.24 8.60
C ILE A 44 11.07 20.30 8.52
N LYS A 45 12.00 20.26 9.46
CA LYS A 45 13.12 21.19 9.53
C LYS A 45 14.42 20.50 9.14
N ALA A 46 15.32 21.23 8.51
CA ALA A 46 16.65 20.72 8.15
C ALA A 46 17.48 20.25 9.37
N THR A 47 17.12 20.72 10.56
CA THR A 47 17.76 20.35 11.83
C THR A 47 17.15 19.13 12.51
N ASP A 48 16.06 18.57 11.96
CA ASP A 48 15.39 17.42 12.55
C ASP A 48 16.26 16.17 12.45
N LYS A 49 16.31 15.43 13.55
CA LYS A 49 16.96 14.10 13.58
C LYS A 49 15.95 13.03 13.20
N ILE A 50 15.85 12.77 11.91
CA ILE A 50 14.92 11.74 11.39
C ILE A 50 15.60 10.38 11.39
N THR A 51 14.95 9.39 12.02
CA THR A 51 15.42 8.01 12.00
C THR A 51 15.16 7.39 10.63
N ILE A 52 16.17 6.74 10.06
CA ILE A 52 16.01 6.02 8.79
C ILE A 52 15.09 4.80 9.03
N PRO A 53 13.97 4.67 8.30
CA PRO A 53 13.09 3.54 8.49
C PRO A 53 13.79 2.21 8.12
N PRO A 54 13.59 1.14 8.89
CA PRO A 54 14.15 -0.17 8.58
C PRO A 54 13.81 -0.65 7.17
N LYS A 55 14.82 -1.12 6.45
CA LYS A 55 14.69 -1.79 5.15
C LYS A 55 14.45 -3.27 5.42
N ILE A 56 13.29 -3.80 5.01
CA ILE A 56 12.84 -5.12 5.45
C ILE A 56 12.79 -6.19 4.36
N LEU A 57 12.69 -5.80 3.08
CA LEU A 57 12.69 -6.74 1.96
C LEU A 57 13.57 -6.25 0.84
N PHE A 58 14.23 -7.21 0.18
CA PHE A 58 15.19 -6.97 -0.89
C PHE A 58 15.03 -7.98 -2.01
N VAL A 59 15.36 -7.58 -3.24
CA VAL A 59 15.58 -8.44 -4.39
C VAL A 59 17.01 -8.20 -4.88
N GLY A 60 17.88 -9.18 -4.72
CA GLY A 60 19.32 -8.95 -4.83
C GLY A 60 19.73 -7.82 -3.87
N ASP A 61 20.40 -6.79 -4.40
CA ASP A 61 20.85 -5.62 -3.63
C ASP A 61 19.81 -4.50 -3.55
N CYS A 62 18.68 -4.63 -4.26
CA CYS A 62 17.65 -3.59 -4.32
C CYS A 62 16.67 -3.72 -3.16
N THR A 63 16.50 -2.64 -2.37
CA THR A 63 15.45 -2.55 -1.35
C THR A 63 14.09 -2.39 -2.03
N ILE A 64 13.13 -3.24 -1.70
CA ILE A 64 11.76 -3.20 -2.23
C ILE A 64 10.72 -2.86 -1.16
N ALA A 65 11.08 -2.92 0.13
CA ALA A 65 10.20 -2.58 1.23
C ALA A 65 10.95 -1.93 2.40
N THR A 66 10.34 -0.87 2.94
CA THR A 66 10.75 -0.19 4.18
C THR A 66 9.54 0.02 5.05
N PHE A 67 9.70 0.15 6.35
CA PHE A 67 8.59 0.54 7.23
C PHE A 67 8.05 1.93 6.89
N GLY A 68 6.77 2.16 7.22
CA GLY A 68 6.08 3.41 6.91
C GLY A 68 5.72 3.60 5.44
N ASN A 69 5.88 2.56 4.60
CA ASN A 69 5.62 2.63 3.17
C ASN A 69 4.83 1.41 2.68
N PHE A 70 4.28 1.52 1.47
CA PHE A 70 3.70 0.38 0.78
C PHE A 70 4.30 0.21 -0.62
N SER A 71 4.18 -0.98 -1.16
CA SER A 71 4.63 -1.33 -2.51
C SER A 71 3.61 -2.18 -3.23
N ALA A 72 3.70 -2.27 -4.56
CA ALA A 72 2.77 -3.04 -5.36
C ALA A 72 3.48 -3.90 -6.42
N SER A 73 3.09 -5.17 -6.50
CA SER A 73 3.36 -6.04 -7.65
C SER A 73 2.27 -5.84 -8.69
N THR A 74 2.62 -5.28 -9.83
CA THR A 74 1.68 -5.06 -10.94
C THR A 74 1.91 -6.04 -12.08
N GLY A 75 0.88 -6.40 -12.81
CA GLY A 75 1.00 -7.26 -13.98
C GLY A 75 -0.33 -7.80 -14.48
N LYS A 76 -0.31 -8.35 -15.70
CA LYS A 76 -1.49 -9.01 -16.29
C LYS A 76 -2.01 -10.14 -15.40
N ALA A 77 -3.28 -10.50 -15.54
CA ALA A 77 -3.82 -11.70 -14.94
C ALA A 77 -2.93 -12.91 -15.32
N LYS A 78 -2.72 -13.85 -14.40
CA LYS A 78 -1.87 -15.05 -14.59
C LYS A 78 -0.36 -14.76 -14.78
N SER A 79 0.15 -13.55 -14.49
CA SER A 79 1.58 -13.20 -14.59
C SER A 79 2.44 -13.72 -13.43
N LYS A 80 1.96 -14.71 -12.67
CA LYS A 80 2.67 -15.33 -11.52
C LYS A 80 2.94 -14.39 -10.35
N LYS A 81 2.20 -13.28 -10.20
CA LYS A 81 2.35 -12.34 -9.06
C LYS A 81 2.27 -13.05 -7.72
N THR A 82 1.23 -13.86 -7.50
CA THR A 82 1.04 -14.63 -6.26
C THR A 82 2.19 -15.61 -5.98
N PHE A 83 2.88 -16.12 -7.01
CA PHE A 83 4.09 -16.93 -6.80
C PHE A 83 5.24 -16.08 -6.23
N ASN A 84 5.50 -14.91 -6.81
CA ASN A 84 6.53 -14.00 -6.33
C ASN A 84 6.22 -13.53 -4.90
N ILE A 85 4.96 -13.21 -4.61
CA ILE A 85 4.51 -12.87 -3.25
C ILE A 85 4.72 -14.05 -2.30
N SER A 86 4.44 -15.31 -2.73
CA SER A 86 4.71 -16.49 -1.90
C SER A 86 6.19 -16.62 -1.53
N ALA A 87 7.11 -16.34 -2.46
CA ALA A 87 8.55 -16.36 -2.20
C ALA A 87 8.99 -15.23 -1.27
N MET A 88 8.43 -14.03 -1.47
CA MET A 88 8.65 -12.88 -0.58
C MET A 88 8.19 -13.16 0.85
N VAL A 89 6.99 -13.73 1.01
CA VAL A 89 6.44 -14.11 2.32
C VAL A 89 7.25 -15.21 2.96
N ALA A 90 7.69 -16.22 2.19
CA ALA A 90 8.56 -17.28 2.69
C ALA A 90 9.89 -16.73 3.22
N ALA A 91 10.51 -15.78 2.51
CA ALA A 91 11.69 -15.07 2.99
C ALA A 91 11.40 -14.30 4.29
N ALA A 92 10.25 -13.61 4.36
CA ALA A 92 9.85 -12.83 5.53
C ALA A 92 9.59 -13.73 6.77
N VAL A 93 8.88 -14.85 6.62
CA VAL A 93 8.60 -15.80 7.71
C VAL A 93 9.89 -16.39 8.29
N THR A 94 10.83 -16.75 7.43
CA THR A 94 12.13 -17.31 7.86
C THR A 94 13.12 -16.22 8.25
N ASN A 95 12.87 -14.97 7.87
CA ASN A 95 13.77 -13.83 7.99
C ASN A 95 15.16 -14.11 7.36
N THR A 96 15.14 -14.74 6.19
CA THR A 96 16.34 -15.17 5.45
C THR A 96 16.16 -14.90 3.95
N THR A 97 16.99 -15.55 3.13
CA THR A 97 16.86 -15.50 1.68
C THR A 97 16.11 -16.74 1.16
N VAL A 98 15.05 -16.51 0.39
CA VAL A 98 14.30 -17.54 -0.34
C VAL A 98 14.21 -17.13 -1.81
N LEU A 99 14.74 -17.95 -2.70
CA LEU A 99 14.94 -17.61 -4.11
C LEU A 99 15.72 -16.28 -4.22
N ASN A 100 15.16 -15.27 -4.86
CA ASN A 100 15.78 -13.96 -5.05
C ASN A 100 15.35 -12.92 -3.99
N TYR A 101 14.50 -13.31 -3.04
CA TYR A 101 13.98 -12.42 -2.00
C TYR A 101 14.77 -12.63 -0.70
N ARG A 102 15.24 -11.56 -0.11
CA ARG A 102 15.84 -11.54 1.22
C ARG A 102 14.99 -10.68 2.14
N ALA A 103 14.73 -11.17 3.33
CA ALA A 103 14.04 -10.42 4.37
C ALA A 103 14.98 -10.13 5.55
N ASP A 104 14.74 -8.99 6.20
CA ASP A 104 15.45 -8.53 7.39
C ASP A 104 14.47 -7.73 8.27
N LEU A 105 13.50 -8.44 8.85
CA LEU A 105 12.52 -7.85 9.73
C LEU A 105 13.13 -7.71 11.14
N PRO A 106 13.02 -6.53 11.77
CA PRO A 106 13.49 -6.32 13.14
C PRO A 106 12.81 -7.25 14.13
N GLU A 107 13.49 -7.50 15.25
CA GLU A 107 12.88 -8.18 16.39
C GLU A 107 11.66 -7.39 16.89
N GLY A 108 10.59 -8.08 17.27
CA GLY A 108 9.31 -7.43 17.62
C GLY A 108 8.46 -6.97 16.42
N LYS A 109 8.88 -7.23 15.17
CA LYS A 109 8.15 -6.89 13.94
C LYS A 109 8.16 -8.04 12.92
N ARG A 110 8.15 -9.30 13.40
CA ARG A 110 8.29 -10.49 12.54
C ARG A 110 6.98 -11.20 12.18
N LYS A 111 5.85 -10.65 12.57
CA LYS A 111 4.54 -11.19 12.21
C LYS A 111 4.12 -10.70 10.82
N ILE A 112 3.61 -11.61 10.02
CA ILE A 112 3.13 -11.37 8.67
C ILE A 112 1.63 -11.63 8.62
N LEU A 113 0.85 -10.67 8.14
CA LEU A 113 -0.58 -10.84 7.88
C LEU A 113 -0.79 -10.93 6.37
N TYR A 114 -1.45 -11.99 5.90
CA TYR A 114 -1.76 -12.20 4.49
C TYR A 114 -3.28 -12.19 4.28
N PHE A 115 -3.75 -11.32 3.42
CA PHE A 115 -5.15 -11.19 3.02
C PHE A 115 -5.29 -11.46 1.53
N ASP A 116 -5.95 -12.55 1.16
CA ASP A 116 -6.30 -12.87 -0.22
C ASP A 116 -7.76 -12.47 -0.45
N THR A 117 -8.00 -11.58 -1.41
CA THR A 117 -9.33 -11.04 -1.71
C THR A 117 -9.95 -11.61 -2.97
N GLU A 118 -9.14 -12.31 -3.80
CA GLU A 118 -9.54 -12.83 -5.10
C GLU A 118 -9.89 -14.33 -5.09
N GLN A 119 -9.14 -15.13 -4.33
CA GLN A 119 -9.14 -16.57 -4.48
C GLN A 119 -10.13 -17.28 -3.55
N SER A 120 -10.63 -18.45 -3.99
CA SER A 120 -11.41 -19.32 -3.13
C SER A 120 -10.54 -19.94 -2.03
N LYS A 121 -11.17 -20.40 -0.95
CA LYS A 121 -10.50 -21.01 0.20
C LYS A 121 -9.52 -22.13 -0.19
N PHE A 122 -9.88 -22.96 -1.17
CA PHE A 122 -9.00 -24.02 -1.69
C PHE A 122 -7.72 -23.44 -2.31
N HIS A 123 -7.84 -22.39 -3.13
CA HIS A 123 -6.68 -21.76 -3.77
C HIS A 123 -5.83 -20.98 -2.76
N CYS A 124 -6.45 -20.32 -1.79
CA CYS A 124 -5.74 -19.70 -0.66
C CYS A 124 -4.89 -20.74 0.10
N HIS A 125 -5.44 -21.92 0.35
CA HIS A 125 -4.72 -23.02 1.00
C HIS A 125 -3.50 -23.46 0.17
N ASN A 126 -3.64 -23.58 -1.15
CA ASN A 126 -2.51 -23.90 -2.03
C ASN A 126 -1.42 -22.82 -2.04
N VAL A 127 -1.80 -21.54 -1.87
CA VAL A 127 -0.83 -20.45 -1.69
C VAL A 127 -0.09 -20.60 -0.35
N LEU A 128 -0.83 -20.85 0.72
CA LEU A 128 -0.25 -21.07 2.05
C LEU A 128 0.70 -22.28 2.06
N GLU A 129 0.30 -23.43 1.49
CA GLU A 129 1.19 -24.59 1.34
C GLU A 129 2.46 -24.27 0.55
N ARG A 130 2.36 -23.46 -0.50
CA ARG A 130 3.52 -23.02 -1.28
C ARG A 130 4.47 -22.21 -0.43
N ILE A 131 3.95 -21.28 0.38
CA ILE A 131 4.77 -20.47 1.30
C ILE A 131 5.50 -21.39 2.26
N TYR A 132 4.80 -22.37 2.86
CA TYR A 132 5.41 -23.33 3.79
C TYR A 132 6.50 -24.17 3.11
N LYS A 133 6.24 -24.69 1.91
CA LYS A 133 7.23 -25.45 1.13
C LYS A 133 8.47 -24.64 0.78
N LEU A 134 8.28 -23.35 0.39
CA LEU A 134 9.39 -22.45 0.07
C LEU A 134 10.21 -22.06 1.30
N SER A 135 9.58 -21.95 2.46
CA SER A 135 10.24 -21.62 3.73
C SER A 135 10.81 -22.84 4.47
N GLY A 136 10.59 -24.06 3.98
CA GLY A 136 11.01 -25.28 4.67
C GLY A 136 10.24 -25.55 5.96
N LEU A 137 9.09 -24.92 6.17
CA LEU A 137 8.24 -25.11 7.33
C LEU A 137 7.41 -26.39 7.19
N SER A 138 7.10 -27.02 8.33
CA SER A 138 6.25 -28.22 8.38
C SER A 138 4.80 -27.86 8.14
N LEU A 139 4.13 -28.58 7.24
CA LEU A 139 2.68 -28.49 7.02
C LEU A 139 1.85 -29.13 8.15
N GLN A 140 2.47 -29.75 9.13
CA GLN A 140 1.78 -30.40 10.26
C GLN A 140 1.49 -29.44 11.41
N LYS A 141 1.99 -28.20 11.35
CA LYS A 141 1.83 -27.20 12.40
C LYS A 141 1.78 -25.80 11.81
N ASP A 142 0.81 -25.02 12.27
CA ASP A 142 0.74 -23.60 11.92
C ASP A 142 1.89 -22.80 12.53
N ASP A 143 2.47 -21.92 11.75
CA ASP A 143 3.49 -20.97 12.23
C ASP A 143 2.82 -19.69 12.73
N CYS A 144 3.06 -19.34 13.98
CA CYS A 144 2.44 -18.19 14.64
C CYS A 144 2.86 -16.82 14.03
N ARG A 145 3.92 -16.81 13.22
CA ARG A 145 4.40 -15.60 12.52
C ARG A 145 3.62 -15.30 11.25
N LEU A 146 2.93 -16.28 10.65
CA LEU A 146 2.15 -16.11 9.43
C LEU A 146 0.68 -16.36 9.71
N LEU A 147 -0.13 -15.33 9.57
CA LEU A 147 -1.58 -15.40 9.67
C LEU A 147 -2.19 -15.11 8.29
N PHE A 148 -3.04 -16.02 7.80
CA PHE A 148 -3.57 -16.00 6.45
C PHE A 148 -5.10 -16.02 6.45
N TRP A 149 -5.73 -15.07 5.72
CA TRP A 149 -7.19 -14.99 5.57
C TRP A 149 -7.61 -14.91 4.10
N GLY A 150 -8.59 -15.72 3.71
CA GLY A 150 -9.32 -15.57 2.45
C GLY A 150 -10.53 -14.67 2.66
N LEU A 151 -10.57 -13.52 1.99
CA LEU A 151 -11.60 -12.50 2.17
C LEU A 151 -12.53 -12.35 0.96
N ARG A 152 -12.45 -13.25 -0.01
CA ARG A 152 -13.18 -13.17 -1.28
C ARG A 152 -14.71 -12.97 -1.10
N GLU A 153 -15.31 -13.62 -0.10
CA GLU A 153 -16.76 -13.66 0.09
C GLU A 153 -17.32 -12.38 0.73
N TYR A 154 -16.47 -11.46 1.17
CA TYR A 154 -16.89 -10.24 1.85
C TYR A 154 -16.96 -9.05 0.90
N THR A 155 -17.75 -8.03 1.25
CA THR A 155 -17.81 -6.77 0.50
C THR A 155 -16.53 -5.95 0.68
N PRO A 156 -16.17 -5.05 -0.25
CA PRO A 156 -14.99 -4.21 -0.14
C PRO A 156 -14.88 -3.48 1.21
N LYS A 157 -15.96 -2.86 1.65
CA LYS A 157 -16.02 -2.16 2.95
C LYS A 157 -15.75 -3.09 4.13
N LEU A 158 -16.30 -4.33 4.10
CA LEU A 158 -16.07 -5.29 5.17
C LEU A 158 -14.64 -5.84 5.14
N ARG A 159 -14.03 -6.02 3.94
CA ARG A 159 -12.62 -6.40 3.81
C ARG A 159 -11.70 -5.38 4.48
N ILE A 160 -11.90 -4.09 4.20
CA ILE A 160 -11.13 -3.00 4.84
C ILE A 160 -11.30 -3.05 6.37
N ALA A 161 -12.53 -3.20 6.86
CA ALA A 161 -12.80 -3.28 8.29
C ALA A 161 -12.15 -4.51 8.95
N LEU A 162 -12.11 -5.67 8.26
CA LEU A 162 -11.46 -6.89 8.76
C LEU A 162 -9.94 -6.75 8.80
N ILE A 163 -9.33 -6.11 7.79
CA ILE A 163 -7.89 -5.82 7.77
C ILE A 163 -7.54 -4.88 8.92
N ASP A 164 -8.29 -3.79 9.08
CA ASP A 164 -8.09 -2.83 10.17
C ASP A 164 -8.23 -3.49 11.55
N TYR A 165 -9.25 -4.34 11.72
CA TYR A 165 -9.43 -5.11 12.95
C TYR A 165 -8.25 -6.04 13.24
N ALA A 166 -7.74 -6.73 12.21
CA ALA A 166 -6.59 -7.62 12.36
C ALA A 166 -5.32 -6.84 12.75
N LEU A 167 -5.09 -5.66 12.15
CA LEU A 167 -3.96 -4.79 12.51
C LEU A 167 -4.03 -4.33 13.97
N ARG A 168 -5.21 -3.98 14.47
CA ARG A 168 -5.40 -3.59 15.88
C ARG A 168 -5.30 -4.76 16.85
N LYS A 169 -5.60 -5.98 16.41
CA LYS A 169 -5.61 -7.17 17.24
C LYS A 169 -4.23 -7.82 17.38
N HIS A 170 -3.38 -7.68 16.39
CA HIS A 170 -2.09 -8.37 16.34
C HIS A 170 -0.94 -7.38 16.48
N ASP A 171 -0.16 -7.58 17.54
CA ASP A 171 1.10 -6.87 17.74
C ASP A 171 2.23 -7.49 16.91
N GLU A 172 3.36 -6.80 16.84
CA GLU A 172 4.60 -7.26 16.18
C GLU A 172 4.48 -7.47 14.67
N VAL A 173 3.47 -6.89 14.04
CA VAL A 173 3.28 -6.96 12.59
C VAL A 173 4.32 -6.07 11.89
N GLY A 174 5.12 -6.68 11.02
CA GLY A 174 6.09 -5.96 10.19
C GLY A 174 5.71 -5.95 8.71
N LEU A 175 5.00 -6.98 8.24
CA LEU A 175 4.62 -7.09 6.84
C LEU A 175 3.15 -7.47 6.71
N VAL A 176 2.45 -6.75 5.84
CA VAL A 176 1.07 -7.06 5.43
C VAL A 176 1.05 -7.32 3.94
N ILE A 177 0.41 -8.39 3.52
CA ILE A 177 0.15 -8.71 2.12
C ILE A 177 -1.34 -8.53 1.84
N ILE A 178 -1.67 -7.80 0.78
CA ILE A 178 -3.04 -7.68 0.24
C ILE A 178 -2.99 -8.17 -1.21
N ASP A 179 -3.32 -9.44 -1.42
CA ASP A 179 -3.34 -10.04 -2.75
C ASP A 179 -4.73 -9.82 -3.37
N GLY A 180 -4.83 -8.77 -4.19
CA GLY A 180 -6.05 -8.29 -4.81
C GLY A 180 -6.51 -6.91 -4.31
N LEU A 181 -5.64 -5.90 -4.38
CA LEU A 181 -5.96 -4.53 -3.95
C LEU A 181 -7.24 -3.97 -4.58
N ARG A 182 -7.49 -4.33 -5.84
CA ARG A 182 -8.67 -3.92 -6.60
C ARG A 182 -9.98 -4.26 -5.88
N ASP A 183 -10.00 -5.38 -5.20
CA ASP A 183 -11.21 -5.90 -4.54
C ASP A 183 -11.55 -5.18 -3.24
N LEU A 184 -10.76 -4.20 -2.83
CA LEU A 184 -11.07 -3.26 -1.75
C LEU A 184 -11.94 -2.08 -2.22
N MET A 185 -12.26 -2.01 -3.52
CA MET A 185 -13.08 -0.97 -4.13
C MET A 185 -14.31 -1.59 -4.79
N TYR A 186 -15.42 -0.86 -4.83
CA TYR A 186 -16.63 -1.24 -5.58
C TYR A 186 -16.44 -0.97 -7.07
N ASP A 187 -15.88 0.20 -7.40
CA ASP A 187 -15.59 0.60 -8.77
C ASP A 187 -14.15 1.12 -8.90
N ILE A 188 -13.33 0.38 -9.62
CA ILE A 188 -11.93 0.75 -9.88
C ILE A 188 -11.79 2.05 -10.70
N ASN A 189 -12.82 2.42 -11.47
CA ASN A 189 -12.83 3.65 -12.25
C ASN A 189 -13.26 4.86 -11.41
N ASN A 190 -13.73 4.63 -10.18
CA ASN A 190 -14.05 5.68 -9.24
C ASN A 190 -12.76 6.20 -8.58
N GLY A 191 -12.23 7.31 -9.09
CA GLY A 191 -11.01 7.93 -8.57
C GLY A 191 -11.08 8.27 -7.07
N LYS A 192 -12.27 8.56 -6.54
CA LYS A 192 -12.48 8.83 -5.12
C LYS A 192 -12.24 7.56 -4.29
N GLU A 193 -12.85 6.42 -4.65
CA GLU A 193 -12.64 5.16 -3.93
C GLU A 193 -11.18 4.72 -3.95
N ALA A 194 -10.50 4.89 -5.11
CA ALA A 194 -9.08 4.58 -5.21
C ALA A 194 -8.25 5.48 -4.27
N THR A 195 -8.54 6.77 -4.21
CA THR A 195 -7.87 7.72 -3.30
C THR A 195 -8.13 7.35 -1.85
N ASP A 196 -9.37 7.02 -1.48
CA ASP A 196 -9.74 6.64 -0.11
C ASP A 196 -8.97 5.38 0.34
N VAL A 197 -8.89 4.34 -0.51
CA VAL A 197 -8.12 3.13 -0.22
C VAL A 197 -6.62 3.45 -0.07
N MET A 198 -6.03 4.25 -0.96
CA MET A 198 -4.62 4.63 -0.84
C MET A 198 -4.34 5.41 0.45
N THR A 199 -5.26 6.31 0.84
CA THR A 199 -5.16 7.06 2.10
C THR A 199 -5.17 6.12 3.30
N VAL A 200 -6.04 5.12 3.30
CA VAL A 200 -6.09 4.09 4.36
C VAL A 200 -4.78 3.30 4.44
N LEU A 201 -4.22 2.86 3.29
CA LEU A 201 -2.94 2.14 3.27
C LEU A 201 -1.80 3.01 3.83
N MET A 202 -1.72 4.28 3.43
CA MET A 202 -0.71 5.22 3.96
C MET A 202 -0.86 5.40 5.47
N ALA A 203 -2.10 5.57 5.96
CA ALA A 203 -2.36 5.70 7.39
C ALA A 203 -1.92 4.44 8.15
N TRP A 204 -2.28 3.23 7.69
CA TRP A 204 -1.89 1.99 8.34
C TRP A 204 -0.37 1.80 8.38
N THR A 205 0.35 2.09 7.28
CA THR A 205 1.80 1.95 7.27
C THR A 205 2.49 2.88 8.25
N SER A 206 1.96 4.09 8.43
CA SER A 206 2.50 5.09 9.35
C SER A 206 2.14 4.78 10.81
N VAL A 207 0.85 4.52 11.09
CA VAL A 207 0.36 4.31 12.47
C VAL A 207 0.92 3.03 13.09
N TYR A 208 1.01 1.95 12.31
CA TYR A 208 1.49 0.65 12.78
C TYR A 208 2.98 0.42 12.53
N GLU A 209 3.69 1.36 11.91
CA GLU A 209 5.11 1.25 11.57
C GLU A 209 5.43 -0.11 10.92
N LEU A 210 4.75 -0.41 9.81
CA LEU A 210 4.88 -1.65 9.04
C LEU A 210 4.99 -1.37 7.54
N HIS A 211 5.21 -2.42 6.76
CA HIS A 211 5.12 -2.35 5.30
C HIS A 211 3.89 -3.09 4.78
N ILE A 212 3.19 -2.51 3.81
CA ILE A 212 2.12 -3.18 3.09
C ILE A 212 2.58 -3.49 1.66
N HIS A 213 2.53 -4.76 1.25
CA HIS A 213 2.75 -5.15 -0.13
C HIS A 213 1.43 -5.59 -0.77
N THR A 214 1.11 -5.04 -1.95
CA THR A 214 -0.14 -5.34 -2.64
C THR A 214 0.10 -6.01 -3.98
N ALA A 215 -0.89 -6.80 -4.45
CA ALA A 215 -0.95 -7.25 -5.82
C ALA A 215 -2.04 -6.50 -6.58
N VAL A 216 -1.69 -6.01 -7.76
CA VAL A 216 -2.61 -5.33 -8.68
C VAL A 216 -2.63 -6.08 -10.01
N SER A 217 -3.79 -6.68 -10.33
CA SER A 217 -4.01 -7.25 -11.67
C SER A 217 -4.63 -6.20 -12.58
N TYR A 218 -3.98 -5.89 -13.68
CA TYR A 218 -4.62 -5.12 -14.73
C TYR A 218 -5.04 -6.07 -15.87
N THR A 219 -6.30 -6.03 -16.24
CA THR A 219 -6.76 -6.46 -17.55
C THR A 219 -6.46 -5.31 -18.50
N HIS A 220 -5.91 -5.56 -19.69
CA HIS A 220 -5.68 -4.51 -20.67
C HIS A 220 -6.89 -3.55 -20.73
N LEU A 221 -6.75 -2.35 -20.20
CA LEU A 221 -7.36 -1.22 -20.84
C LEU A 221 -6.70 -1.23 -22.23
N ARG A 222 -7.47 -1.59 -23.28
CA ARG A 222 -7.05 -1.28 -24.64
C ARG A 222 -6.77 0.22 -24.62
N ALA A 223 -5.50 0.58 -24.70
CA ALA A 223 -5.17 1.89 -25.18
C ALA A 223 -5.97 2.00 -26.47
N HIS A 224 -6.91 2.94 -26.54
CA HIS A 224 -7.37 3.45 -27.80
C HIS A 224 -6.10 4.02 -28.44
N GLU A 225 -5.40 3.18 -29.18
CA GLU A 225 -4.55 3.67 -30.25
C GLU A 225 -5.50 4.45 -31.14
N THR A 226 -5.52 5.75 -30.94
CA THR A 226 -6.04 6.66 -31.93
C THR A 226 -5.27 6.34 -33.19
N LYS A 227 -5.98 5.76 -34.19
CA LYS A 227 -5.56 5.75 -35.57
C LYS A 227 -5.48 7.22 -36.04
N ALA A 228 -4.37 7.85 -35.73
CA ALA A 228 -3.94 9.08 -36.29
C ALA A 228 -2.51 8.84 -36.75
N ASN A 229 -2.40 8.24 -37.92
CA ASN A 229 -1.30 8.43 -38.89
C ASN A 229 -1.46 7.41 -40.01
N LEU A 230 -2.25 7.77 -40.98
CA LEU A 230 -2.06 7.47 -42.41
C LEU A 230 -2.25 8.76 -43.19
#